data_daf1cfaa5524865cff7ad4a475216d5f
#
_entry.id   daf1cfaa5524865cff7ad4a475216d5f
#
_cell.length_a   1.000
_cell.length_b   1.000
_cell.length_c   1.000
_cell.angle_alpha   90.00
_cell.angle_beta   90.00
_cell.angle_gamma   90.00
#
_symmetry.space_group_name_H-M   'P 1'
#
loop_
_entity.id
_entity.type
_entity.pdbx_description
1 polymer ?
#
loop_
_entity_poly.entity_id
_entity_poly.type
_entity_poly.pdbx_seq_one_letter_code
_entity_poly.pdbx_strand_id
1 'polypeptide(L)' 'MEEKILKHLLAQFSEEIATNTAALQQGAAKTFDEYKHLCGVIRGLNLAQSHVTDLMRRLEHFDE' A
#
# COMPACT_ATOMS: atom_id res chain seq x y z
N MET A 1 1.63 15.70 -14.78
CA MET A 1 1.53 16.25 -13.42
C MET A 1 0.81 15.28 -12.45
N GLU A 2 -0.38 14.85 -12.81
CA GLU A 2 -1.13 13.89 -12.02
C GLU A 2 -0.39 12.57 -11.84
N GLU A 3 0.30 12.14 -12.88
CA GLU A 3 1.06 10.90 -12.85
C GLU A 3 2.16 10.92 -11.80
N LYS A 4 2.85 12.04 -11.63
CA LYS A 4 3.89 12.18 -10.62
C LYS A 4 3.31 12.11 -9.21
N ILE A 5 2.15 12.71 -9.02
CA ILE A 5 1.46 12.69 -7.72
C ILE A 5 1.07 11.26 -7.38
N LEU A 6 0.51 10.54 -8.35
CA LEU A 6 0.08 9.16 -8.15
C LEU A 6 1.27 8.23 -7.87
N LYS A 7 2.39 8.44 -8.58
CA LYS A 7 3.59 7.66 -8.35
C LYS A 7 4.17 7.91 -6.96
N HIS A 8 4.12 9.16 -6.50
CA HIS A 8 4.56 9.51 -5.16
C HIS A 8 3.70 8.80 -4.11
N LEU A 9 2.39 8.80 -4.32
CA LEU A 9 1.46 8.13 -3.43
C LEU A 9 1.72 6.63 -3.37
N LEU A 10 1.95 6.00 -4.54
CA LEU A 10 2.29 4.58 -4.59
C LEU A 10 3.57 4.27 -3.82
N ALA A 11 4.57 5.16 -3.93
CA ALA A 11 5.83 5.00 -3.20
C ALA A 11 5.60 5.05 -1.70
N GLN A 12 4.73 5.93 -1.23
CA GLN A 12 4.38 6.04 0.19
C GLN A 12 3.67 4.77 0.67
N PHE A 13 2.75 4.23 -0.13
CA PHE A 13 2.09 2.97 0.23
C PHE A 13 3.10 1.83 0.33
N SER A 14 4.04 1.76 -0.60
CA SER A 14 5.07 0.73 -0.58
C SER A 14 5.95 0.83 0.67
N GLU A 15 6.30 2.05 1.08
CA GLU A 15 7.06 2.27 2.31
C GLU A 15 6.29 1.80 3.54
N GLU A 16 5.01 2.14 3.61
CA GLU A 16 4.17 1.74 4.74
C GLU A 16 4.01 0.23 4.80
N ILE A 17 3.83 -0.42 3.64
CA ILE A 17 3.74 -1.87 3.58
C ILE A 17 5.05 -2.49 4.10
N ALA A 18 6.19 -1.98 3.65
CA ALA A 18 7.49 -2.50 4.05
C ALA A 18 7.72 -2.31 5.54
N THR A 19 7.34 -1.15 6.10
CA THR A 19 7.49 -0.86 7.52
C THR A 19 6.64 -1.82 8.35
N ASN A 20 5.40 -2.03 7.97
CA ASN A 20 4.50 -2.92 8.72
C ASN A 20 4.91 -4.39 8.58
N THR A 21 5.40 -4.78 7.41
CA THR A 21 5.89 -6.13 7.18
C THR A 21 7.13 -6.40 8.04
N ALA A 22 8.05 -5.44 8.09
CA ALA A 22 9.25 -5.53 8.92
C ALA A 22 8.88 -5.64 10.40
N ALA A 23 7.88 -4.88 10.83
CA ALA A 23 7.40 -4.94 12.21
C ALA A 23 6.92 -6.35 12.56
N LEU A 24 6.16 -6.99 11.67
CA LEU A 24 5.71 -8.37 11.87
C LEU A 24 6.90 -9.33 11.97
N GLN A 25 7.86 -9.19 11.07
CA GLN A 25 9.04 -10.07 11.04
C GLN A 25 9.89 -9.93 12.29
N GLN A 26 9.91 -8.74 12.88
CA GLN A 26 10.67 -8.45 14.09
C GLN A 26 9.93 -8.81 15.36
N GLY A 27 8.73 -9.34 15.26
CA GLY A 27 7.95 -9.77 16.40
C GLY A 27 7.26 -8.64 17.16
N ALA A 28 6.92 -7.56 16.47
CA ALA A 28 6.22 -6.44 17.10
C ALA A 28 4.82 -6.84 17.58
N ALA A 29 4.19 -7.78 16.90
CA ALA A 29 2.88 -8.27 17.29
C ALA A 29 3.06 -9.29 18.42
N LYS A 30 2.59 -8.95 19.62
CA LYS A 30 2.74 -9.79 20.80
C LYS A 30 1.47 -10.56 21.15
N THR A 31 0.36 -10.18 20.54
CA THR A 31 -0.91 -10.86 20.71
C THR A 31 -1.49 -11.19 19.36
N PHE A 32 -2.46 -12.10 19.33
CA PHE A 32 -3.14 -12.46 18.10
C PHE A 32 -3.90 -11.25 17.51
N ASP A 33 -4.48 -10.45 18.39
CA ASP A 33 -5.20 -9.26 17.94
C ASP A 33 -4.28 -8.24 17.28
N GLU A 34 -3.09 -8.04 17.84
CA GLU A 34 -2.08 -7.15 17.25
C GLU A 34 -1.63 -7.67 15.89
N TYR A 35 -1.44 -8.98 15.80
CA TYR A 35 -1.07 -9.63 14.54
C TYR A 35 -2.14 -9.40 13.47
N LYS A 36 -3.40 -9.64 13.82
CA LYS A 36 -4.51 -9.43 12.90
C LYS A 36 -4.63 -7.96 12.48
N HIS A 37 -4.40 -7.05 13.42
CA HIS A 37 -4.44 -5.62 13.12
C HIS A 37 -3.38 -5.25 12.06
N LEU A 38 -2.15 -5.68 12.27
CA LEU A 38 -1.06 -5.40 11.33
C LEU A 38 -1.32 -6.02 9.96
N CYS A 39 -1.84 -7.25 9.92
CA CYS A 39 -2.21 -7.89 8.67
C CYS A 39 -3.31 -7.12 7.95
N GLY A 40 -4.28 -6.59 8.71
CA GLY A 40 -5.35 -5.76 8.14
C GLY A 40 -4.83 -4.47 7.54
N VAL A 41 -3.87 -3.82 8.22
CA VAL A 41 -3.24 -2.59 7.71
C VAL A 41 -2.53 -2.89 6.39
N ILE A 42 -1.73 -3.95 6.34
CA ILE A 42 -1.00 -4.34 5.14
C ILE A 42 -1.98 -4.65 4.00
N ARG A 43 -3.04 -5.38 4.29
CA ARG A 43 -4.04 -5.71 3.30
C ARG A 43 -4.72 -4.46 2.75
N GLY A 44 -5.08 -3.52 3.63
CA GLY A 44 -5.69 -2.26 3.22
C GLY A 44 -4.78 -1.44 2.32
N LEU A 45 -3.49 -1.38 2.67
CA LEU A 45 -2.49 -0.68 1.86
C LEU A 45 -2.32 -1.33 0.48
N ASN A 46 -2.32 -2.66 0.42
CA ASN A 46 -2.24 -3.37 -0.85
C ASN A 46 -3.46 -3.09 -1.73
N LEU A 47 -4.65 -3.05 -1.13
CA LEU A 47 -5.87 -2.72 -1.86
C LEU A 47 -5.82 -1.29 -2.39
N ALA A 48 -5.39 -0.35 -1.56
CA ALA A 48 -5.25 1.05 -1.97
C ALA A 48 -4.27 1.18 -3.12
N GLN A 49 -3.15 0.49 -3.03
CA GLN A 49 -2.13 0.49 -4.08
C GLN A 49 -2.70 -0.03 -5.40
N SER A 50 -3.49 -1.09 -5.35
CA SER A 50 -4.13 -1.65 -6.53
C SER A 50 -5.10 -0.66 -7.18
N HIS A 51 -5.87 0.05 -6.36
CA HIS A 51 -6.81 1.06 -6.88
C HIS A 51 -6.08 2.20 -7.58
N VAL A 52 -4.97 2.66 -7.01
CA VAL A 52 -4.18 3.73 -7.63
C VAL A 52 -3.55 3.25 -8.93
N THR A 53 -3.02 2.02 -8.93
CA THR A 53 -2.44 1.43 -10.14
C THR A 53 -3.48 1.32 -11.25
N ASP A 54 -4.69 0.88 -10.91
CA ASP A 54 -5.77 0.78 -11.88
C ASP A 54 -6.16 2.14 -12.44
N LEU A 55 -6.19 3.15 -11.59
CA LEU A 55 -6.49 4.51 -12.03
C LEU A 55 -5.45 5.00 -13.02
N MET A 56 -4.18 4.75 -12.74
CA MET A 56 -3.09 5.14 -13.63
C MET A 56 -3.23 4.48 -15.01
N ARG A 57 -3.61 3.22 -15.04
CA ARG A 57 -3.84 2.52 -16.32
C ARG A 57 -4.98 3.15 -17.10
N ARG A 58 -6.06 3.52 -16.41
CA ARG A 58 -7.19 4.18 -17.05
C ARG A 58 -6.80 5.53 -17.62
N LEU A 59 -5.99 6.28 -16.89
CA LEU A 59 -5.52 7.59 -17.36
C LEU A 59 -4.67 7.45 -18.61
N GLU A 60 -3.84 6.43 -18.68
CA GLU A 60 -3.04 6.16 -19.87
C GLU A 60 -3.92 5.85 -21.09
N HIS A 61 -5.00 5.12 -20.87
CA HIS A 61 -5.94 4.79 -21.95
C HIS A 61 -6.75 6.00 -22.42
N PHE A 62 -7.04 6.91 -21.49
CA PHE A 62 -7.79 8.11 -21.85
C PHE A 62 -7.02 9.04 -22.78
N ASP A 63 -5.71 9.00 -22.75
CA ASP A 63 -4.88 9.85 -23.56
C ASP A 63 -4.76 9.36 -25.02
N GLU A 64 -5.25 8.17 -25.28
CA GLU A 64 -5.28 7.63 -26.63
C GLU A 64 -6.56 8.04 -27.34
#